data_24650613dee86734aeb2d5347d290d4f
#
_entry.id   24650613dee86734aeb2d5347d290d4f
#
_cell.length_a   1.000
_cell.length_b   1.000
_cell.length_c   1.000
_cell.angle_alpha   90.00
_cell.angle_beta   90.00
_cell.angle_gamma   90.00
#
_symmetry.space_group_name_H-M   'P 1'
#
loop_
_entity.id
_entity.type
_entity.pdbx_description
1 polymer ?
#
loop_
_entity_poly.entity_id
_entity_poly.type
_entity_poly.pdbx_seq_one_letter_code
_entity_poly.pdbx_strand_id
1 'polypeptide(L)'
;AWQSTLIAAAILVFFVVAGELVLTSIDIPLAAFQIAGGIILFLFAISMIFGDSKPETELHALQEYNQTAVFPLAVPSIASPAAMLAAVMLTEKDRFELVEQLVTTLSMLTILLVTFLLMVVSSYLYRFIGANGSAVISRIMGMLLASLAVSHVLQGISDYF
;
A
#
# COMPACT_ATOMS: atom_id res chain seq x y z
N ALA A 1 3.11 1.57 15.02
CA ALA A 1 2.01 2.32 14.38
C ALA A 1 2.43 3.73 13.97
N TRP A 2 2.83 4.61 14.92
CA TRP A 2 3.18 6.00 14.61
C TRP A 2 4.30 6.13 13.56
N GLN A 3 5.41 5.45 13.76
CA GLN A 3 6.56 5.50 12.83
C GLN A 3 6.19 4.96 11.45
N SER A 4 5.50 3.84 11.37
CA SER A 4 5.09 3.22 10.10
C SER A 4 4.15 4.11 9.30
N THR A 5 3.16 4.72 9.97
CA THR A 5 2.22 5.63 9.32
C THR A 5 2.91 6.91 8.85
N LEU A 6 3.83 7.45 9.64
CA LEU A 6 4.59 8.66 9.28
C LEU A 6 5.52 8.41 8.10
N ILE A 7 6.20 7.26 8.05
CA ILE A 7 7.05 6.85 6.93
C ILE A 7 6.18 6.63 5.68
N ALA A 8 5.06 5.93 5.80
CA ALA A 8 4.14 5.72 4.68
C ALA A 8 3.57 7.05 4.16
N ALA A 9 3.20 7.96 5.06
CA ALA A 9 2.75 9.31 4.67
C ALA A 9 3.85 10.07 3.92
N ALA A 10 5.08 10.05 4.41
CA ALA A 10 6.21 10.70 3.75
C ALA A 10 6.45 10.13 2.34
N ILE A 11 6.40 8.80 2.19
CA ILE A 11 6.55 8.14 0.89
C ILE A 11 5.42 8.54 -0.06
N LEU A 12 4.16 8.48 0.37
CA LEU A 12 3.03 8.81 -0.48
C LEU A 12 3.01 10.30 -0.86
N VAL A 13 3.34 11.19 0.07
CA VAL A 13 3.48 12.64 -0.23
C VAL A 13 4.63 12.86 -1.23
N PHE A 14 5.73 12.15 -1.09
CA PHE A 14 6.81 12.20 -2.08
C PHE A 14 6.31 11.79 -3.48
N PHE A 15 5.53 10.71 -3.59
CA PHE A 15 4.97 10.28 -4.87
C PHE A 15 3.92 11.25 -5.43
N VAL A 16 3.15 11.93 -4.59
CA VAL A 16 2.22 12.99 -5.01
C VAL A 16 2.98 14.18 -5.62
N VAL A 17 4.10 14.59 -5.01
CA VAL A 17 4.82 15.80 -5.40
C VAL A 17 5.83 15.55 -6.51
N ALA A 18 6.54 14.44 -6.46
CA ALA A 18 7.69 14.14 -7.30
C ALA A 18 7.54 12.87 -8.14
N GLY A 19 6.46 12.09 -7.98
CA GLY A 19 6.32 10.80 -8.64
C GLY A 19 6.30 10.91 -10.17
N GLU A 20 5.54 11.85 -10.72
CA GLU A 20 5.51 12.13 -12.15
C GLU A 20 6.88 12.57 -12.67
N LEU A 21 7.55 13.49 -11.96
CA LEU A 21 8.88 13.97 -12.34
C LEU A 21 9.92 12.84 -12.31
N VAL A 22 9.85 11.95 -11.34
CA VAL A 22 10.77 10.80 -11.26
C VAL A 22 10.53 9.84 -12.42
N LEU A 23 9.29 9.45 -12.70
CA LEU A 23 8.95 8.52 -13.77
C LEU A 23 9.33 9.08 -15.14
N THR A 24 9.05 10.36 -15.41
CA THR A 24 9.41 11.03 -16.65
C THR A 24 10.93 11.22 -16.80
N SER A 25 11.64 11.48 -15.69
CA SER A 25 13.11 11.65 -15.72
C SER A 25 13.87 10.37 -16.07
N ILE A 26 13.30 9.21 -15.79
CA ILE A 26 13.89 7.89 -16.10
C ILE A 26 13.19 7.20 -17.27
N ASP A 27 12.33 7.94 -17.98
CA ASP A 27 11.61 7.48 -19.17
C ASP A 27 10.82 6.17 -18.95
N ILE A 28 10.22 6.02 -17.77
CA ILE A 28 9.36 4.88 -17.43
C ILE A 28 7.90 5.25 -17.72
N PRO A 29 7.23 4.56 -18.65
CA PRO A 29 5.81 4.74 -18.87
C PRO A 29 5.00 4.40 -17.61
N LEU A 30 3.98 5.20 -17.32
CA LEU A 30 3.10 4.98 -16.17
C LEU A 30 2.44 3.58 -16.21
N ALA A 31 2.09 3.11 -17.40
CA ALA A 31 1.57 1.76 -17.63
C ALA A 31 2.55 0.66 -17.20
N ALA A 32 3.85 0.81 -17.47
CA ALA A 32 4.86 -0.14 -17.02
C ALA A 32 5.01 -0.13 -15.49
N PHE A 33 4.96 1.05 -14.87
CA PHE A 33 4.96 1.18 -13.41
C PHE A 33 3.70 0.52 -12.79
N GLN A 34 2.54 0.65 -13.44
CA GLN A 34 1.28 0.03 -13.04
C GLN A 34 1.36 -1.50 -13.10
N ILE A 35 1.92 -2.06 -14.16
CA ILE A 35 2.14 -3.51 -14.30
C ILE A 35 3.06 -4.02 -13.19
N ALA A 36 4.22 -3.37 -12.99
CA ALA A 36 5.18 -3.74 -11.96
C ALA A 36 4.56 -3.67 -10.55
N GLY A 37 3.85 -2.59 -10.25
CA GLY A 37 3.12 -2.41 -8.99
C GLY A 37 2.05 -3.47 -8.77
N GLY A 38 1.31 -3.84 -9.82
CA GLY A 38 0.33 -4.93 -9.79
C GLY A 38 0.97 -6.28 -9.48
N ILE A 39 2.11 -6.60 -10.11
CA ILE A 39 2.85 -7.84 -9.83
C ILE A 39 3.33 -7.90 -8.37
N ILE A 40 3.91 -6.81 -7.85
CA ILE A 40 4.37 -6.75 -6.46
C ILE A 40 3.18 -6.91 -5.49
N LEU A 41 2.06 -6.24 -5.78
CA LEU A 41 0.83 -6.37 -4.99
C LEU A 41 0.29 -7.80 -5.02
N PHE A 42 0.36 -8.48 -6.17
CA PHE A 42 -0.05 -9.87 -6.32
C PHE A 42 0.80 -10.82 -5.47
N LEU A 43 2.13 -10.67 -5.49
CA LEU A 43 3.04 -11.45 -4.65
C LEU A 43 2.76 -11.23 -3.16
N PHE A 44 2.48 -9.99 -2.76
CA PHE A 44 2.09 -9.66 -1.40
C PHE A 44 0.75 -10.32 -1.03
N ALA A 45 -0.25 -10.27 -1.91
CA ALA A 45 -1.54 -10.91 -1.71
C ALA A 45 -1.40 -12.44 -1.55
N ILE A 46 -0.56 -13.08 -2.35
CA ILE A 46 -0.23 -14.51 -2.23
C ILE A 46 0.38 -14.83 -0.86
N SER A 47 1.29 -13.99 -0.38
CA SER A 47 1.87 -14.17 0.96
C SER A 47 0.82 -14.09 2.08
N MET A 48 -0.22 -13.27 1.92
CA MET A 48 -1.34 -13.20 2.87
C MET A 48 -2.25 -14.43 2.82
N ILE A 49 -2.42 -15.04 1.63
CA ILE A 49 -3.30 -16.22 1.45
C ILE A 49 -2.62 -17.49 1.96
N PHE A 50 -1.37 -17.70 1.59
CA PHE A 50 -0.64 -18.94 1.82
C PHE A 50 0.42 -18.83 2.92
N GLY A 51 0.77 -17.61 3.32
CA GLY A 51 1.73 -17.38 4.38
C GLY A 51 1.25 -18.03 5.69
N ASP A 52 2.15 -18.72 6.37
CA ASP A 52 1.89 -19.17 7.73
C ASP A 52 1.68 -17.94 8.61
N SER A 53 0.42 -17.73 9.01
CA SER A 53 0.06 -16.73 10.01
C SER A 53 0.57 -17.21 11.39
N LYS A 54 1.90 -17.33 11.51
CA LYS A 54 2.52 -17.60 12.81
C LYS A 54 2.79 -16.26 13.47
N PRO A 55 2.03 -15.93 14.54
CA PRO A 55 2.32 -14.78 15.38
C PRO A 55 3.78 -14.81 15.91
N GLU A 56 4.37 -16.01 15.98
CA GLU A 56 5.74 -16.24 16.43
C GLU A 56 6.81 -15.70 15.49
N THR A 57 6.60 -15.77 14.17
CA THR A 57 7.57 -15.23 13.19
C THR A 57 7.54 -13.70 13.18
N GLU A 58 6.36 -13.10 13.36
CA GLU A 58 6.22 -11.65 13.53
C GLU A 58 6.75 -11.19 14.89
N LEU A 59 6.57 -11.98 15.96
CA LEU A 59 7.10 -11.68 17.29
C LEU A 59 8.64 -11.73 17.32
N HIS A 60 9.28 -12.63 16.56
CA HIS A 60 10.74 -12.64 16.43
C HIS A 60 11.25 -11.47 15.58
N ALA A 61 10.51 -11.04 14.55
CA ALA A 61 10.81 -9.83 13.78
C ALA A 61 10.61 -8.54 14.60
N LEU A 62 9.71 -8.55 15.60
CA LEU A 62 9.48 -7.42 16.51
C LEU A 62 10.64 -7.20 17.51
N GLN A 63 11.55 -8.16 17.67
CA GLN A 63 12.73 -8.01 18.53
C GLN A 63 13.81 -7.15 17.90
N GLU A 64 13.82 -6.94 16.57
CA GLU A 64 14.63 -5.92 15.90
C GLU A 64 13.79 -4.65 15.64
N TYR A 65 13.47 -3.96 16.71
CA TYR A 65 12.47 -2.88 16.86
C TYR A 65 12.56 -1.72 15.84
N ASN A 66 13.68 -1.50 15.17
CA ASN A 66 13.86 -0.36 14.26
C ASN A 66 13.61 -0.67 12.77
N GLN A 67 13.62 -1.94 12.34
CA GLN A 67 13.44 -2.31 10.93
C GLN A 67 12.00 -2.61 10.58
N THR A 68 11.20 -3.06 11.54
CA THR A 68 9.79 -3.46 11.34
C THR A 68 8.85 -2.28 11.01
N ALA A 69 9.23 -1.06 11.38
CA ALA A 69 8.43 0.13 11.08
C ALA A 69 8.45 0.50 9.60
N VAL A 70 9.54 0.19 8.89
CA VAL A 70 9.71 0.46 7.47
C VAL A 70 9.20 -0.71 6.64
N PHE A 71 9.63 -1.92 6.97
CA PHE A 71 9.28 -3.14 6.25
C PHE A 71 8.84 -4.23 7.24
N PRO A 72 7.70 -4.93 7.01
CA PRO A 72 6.75 -4.77 5.90
C PRO A 72 5.59 -3.79 6.15
N LEU A 73 5.60 -3.05 7.28
CA LEU A 73 4.43 -2.26 7.70
C LEU A 73 4.23 -0.98 6.87
N ALA A 74 5.28 -0.15 6.71
CA ALA A 74 5.13 1.06 5.89
C ALA A 74 5.10 0.71 4.41
N VAL A 75 6.02 -0.17 3.96
CA VAL A 75 6.12 -0.66 2.58
C VAL A 75 6.19 -2.19 2.63
N PRO A 76 5.35 -2.94 1.92
CA PRO A 76 4.31 -2.52 0.98
C PRO A 76 2.91 -2.38 1.58
N SER A 77 2.72 -2.53 2.91
CA SER A 77 1.37 -2.65 3.47
C SER A 77 0.56 -1.34 3.42
N ILE A 78 1.11 -0.23 3.89
CA ILE A 78 0.42 1.07 3.92
C ILE A 78 0.73 1.85 2.64
N ALA A 79 2.01 2.13 2.36
CA ALA A 79 2.46 2.68 1.10
C ALA A 79 2.66 1.55 0.09
N SER A 80 1.57 0.96 -0.38
CA SER A 80 1.61 -0.10 -1.38
C SER A 80 1.99 0.47 -2.76
N PRO A 81 2.57 -0.35 -3.67
CA PRO A 81 2.81 0.08 -5.04
C PRO A 81 1.55 0.62 -5.73
N ALA A 82 0.38 0.03 -5.44
CA ALA A 82 -0.89 0.53 -5.94
C ALA A 82 -1.26 1.91 -5.37
N ALA A 83 -0.97 2.16 -4.08
CA ALA A 83 -1.19 3.47 -3.47
C ALA A 83 -0.23 4.54 -4.03
N MET A 84 1.03 4.17 -4.27
CA MET A 84 2.01 5.05 -4.93
C MET A 84 1.58 5.39 -6.34
N LEU A 85 1.13 4.38 -7.11
CA LEU A 85 0.60 4.58 -8.46
C LEU A 85 -0.62 5.50 -8.45
N ALA A 86 -1.60 5.24 -7.57
CA ALA A 86 -2.78 6.09 -7.44
C ALA A 86 -2.41 7.52 -7.07
N ALA A 87 -1.42 7.71 -6.19
CA ALA A 87 -0.91 9.03 -5.84
C ALA A 87 -0.36 9.78 -7.07
N VAL A 88 0.40 9.12 -7.93
CA VAL A 88 0.93 9.71 -9.17
C VAL A 88 -0.19 9.99 -10.16
N MET A 89 -1.04 8.99 -10.46
CA MET A 89 -2.08 9.11 -11.49
C MET A 89 -3.14 10.16 -11.17
N LEU A 90 -3.51 10.30 -9.89
CA LEU A 90 -4.55 11.23 -9.46
C LEU A 90 -4.02 12.65 -9.15
N THR A 91 -2.71 12.86 -9.27
CA THR A 91 -2.07 14.16 -9.09
C THR A 91 -1.28 14.62 -10.34
N GLU A 92 -1.47 13.93 -11.46
CA GLU A 92 -0.86 14.29 -12.76
C GLU A 92 -1.26 15.72 -13.16
N LYS A 93 -0.27 16.59 -13.32
CA LYS A 93 -0.49 18.04 -13.51
C LYS A 93 -1.14 18.38 -14.86
N ASP A 94 -0.95 17.52 -15.84
CA ASP A 94 -1.49 17.72 -17.19
C ASP A 94 -2.98 17.32 -17.28
N ARG A 95 -3.49 16.58 -16.32
CA ARG A 95 -4.87 16.06 -16.31
C ARG A 95 -5.76 16.70 -15.26
N PHE A 96 -5.21 17.13 -14.12
CA PHE A 96 -5.98 17.55 -12.97
C PHE A 96 -5.66 18.98 -12.53
N GLU A 97 -6.69 19.76 -12.24
CA GLU A 97 -6.55 21.09 -11.67
C GLU A 97 -6.02 21.04 -10.24
N LEU A 98 -5.44 22.15 -9.76
CA LEU A 98 -4.88 22.25 -8.41
C LEU A 98 -5.89 21.90 -7.31
N VAL A 99 -7.17 22.18 -7.52
CA VAL A 99 -8.25 21.85 -6.58
C VAL A 99 -8.43 20.32 -6.49
N GLU A 100 -8.40 19.63 -7.61
CA GLU A 100 -8.54 18.17 -7.65
C GLU A 100 -7.34 17.47 -7.02
N GLN A 101 -6.14 17.96 -7.26
CA GLN A 101 -4.92 17.47 -6.60
C GLN A 101 -4.96 17.67 -5.08
N LEU A 102 -5.49 18.80 -4.60
CA LEU A 102 -5.69 19.05 -3.17
C LEU A 102 -6.73 18.09 -2.57
N VAL A 103 -7.85 17.86 -3.26
CA VAL A 103 -8.87 16.90 -2.82
C VAL A 103 -8.29 15.49 -2.74
N THR A 104 -7.53 15.05 -3.73
CA THR A 104 -6.84 13.76 -3.73
C THR A 104 -5.86 13.62 -2.57
N THR A 105 -5.03 14.64 -2.34
CA THR A 105 -4.05 14.66 -1.24
C THR A 105 -4.74 14.63 0.12
N LEU A 106 -5.81 15.40 0.31
CA LEU A 106 -6.60 15.41 1.54
C LEU A 106 -7.28 14.06 1.78
N SER A 107 -7.82 13.43 0.73
CA SER A 107 -8.43 12.10 0.81
C SER A 107 -7.39 11.05 1.22
N MET A 108 -6.20 11.10 0.62
CA MET A 108 -5.07 10.23 0.97
C MET A 108 -4.68 10.39 2.45
N LEU A 109 -4.53 11.62 2.93
CA LEU A 109 -4.20 11.89 4.34
C LEU A 109 -5.29 11.42 5.29
N THR A 110 -6.56 11.56 4.90
CA THR A 110 -7.71 11.06 5.66
C THR A 110 -7.67 9.54 5.78
N ILE A 111 -7.40 8.83 4.69
CA ILE A 111 -7.26 7.37 4.70
C ILE A 111 -6.08 6.95 5.59
N LEU A 112 -4.95 7.64 5.52
CA LEU A 112 -3.80 7.38 6.39
C LEU A 112 -4.12 7.59 7.87
N LEU A 113 -4.89 8.63 8.19
CA LEU A 113 -5.36 8.87 9.56
C LEU A 113 -6.28 7.74 10.04
N VAL A 114 -7.24 7.32 9.23
CA VAL A 114 -8.11 6.17 9.54
C VAL A 114 -7.29 4.90 9.74
N THR A 115 -6.32 4.63 8.86
CA THR A 115 -5.41 3.48 8.98
C THR A 115 -4.61 3.55 10.29
N PHE A 116 -4.11 4.72 10.65
CA PHE A 116 -3.43 4.93 11.94
C PHE A 116 -4.34 4.61 13.13
N LEU A 117 -5.56 5.12 13.12
CA LEU A 117 -6.53 4.85 14.19
C LEU A 117 -6.86 3.36 14.30
N LEU A 118 -7.05 2.68 13.17
CA LEU A 118 -7.27 1.23 13.13
C LEU A 118 -6.06 0.47 13.67
N MET A 119 -4.84 0.89 13.35
CA MET A 119 -3.62 0.27 13.90
C MET A 119 -3.51 0.46 15.42
N VAL A 120 -3.91 1.60 15.95
CA VAL A 120 -3.93 1.83 17.41
C VAL A 120 -4.94 0.93 18.09
N VAL A 121 -6.10 0.72 17.46
CA VAL A 121 -7.19 -0.12 18.00
C VAL A 121 -6.95 -1.62 17.71
N SER A 122 -6.04 -1.96 16.79
CA SER A 122 -5.84 -3.32 16.29
C SER A 122 -5.54 -4.34 17.41
N SER A 123 -4.75 -3.95 18.43
CA SER A 123 -4.43 -4.82 19.57
C SER A 123 -5.69 -5.20 20.37
N TYR A 124 -6.65 -4.28 20.48
CA TYR A 124 -7.92 -4.53 21.14
C TYR A 124 -8.81 -5.45 20.29
N LEU A 125 -8.87 -5.18 18.99
CA LEU A 125 -9.61 -6.01 18.02
C LEU A 125 -9.06 -7.44 17.96
N TYR A 126 -7.73 -7.59 17.91
CA TYR A 126 -7.07 -8.89 17.89
C TYR A 126 -7.42 -9.74 19.12
N ARG A 127 -7.52 -9.11 20.30
CA ARG A 127 -7.92 -9.80 21.52
C ARG A 127 -9.35 -10.36 21.46
N PHE A 128 -10.22 -9.73 20.68
CA PHE A 128 -11.61 -10.15 20.48
C PHE A 128 -11.75 -11.21 19.37
N ILE A 129 -11.05 -11.02 18.25
CA ILE A 129 -11.14 -11.86 17.04
C ILE A 129 -10.31 -13.14 17.20
N GLY A 130 -9.20 -13.06 17.92
CA GLY A 130 -8.24 -14.16 18.11
C GLY A 130 -7.40 -14.47 16.86
N ALA A 131 -6.44 -15.39 17.03
CA ALA A 131 -5.50 -15.76 15.95
C ALA A 131 -6.19 -16.39 14.74
N ASN A 132 -7.15 -17.29 14.98
CA ASN A 132 -7.85 -17.98 13.89
C ASN A 132 -8.73 -17.01 13.07
N GLY A 133 -9.45 -16.11 13.75
CA GLY A 133 -10.25 -15.11 13.07
C GLY A 133 -9.40 -14.12 12.26
N SER A 134 -8.29 -13.69 12.82
CA SER A 134 -7.31 -12.83 12.11
C SER A 134 -6.75 -13.53 10.87
N ALA A 135 -6.43 -14.83 10.94
CA ALA A 135 -5.95 -15.60 9.80
C ALA A 135 -7.00 -15.69 8.67
N VAL A 136 -8.26 -15.91 9.01
CA VAL A 136 -9.36 -15.94 8.04
C VAL A 136 -9.53 -14.59 7.35
N ILE A 137 -9.55 -13.50 8.12
CA ILE A 137 -9.65 -12.13 7.59
C ILE A 137 -8.47 -11.82 6.67
N SER A 138 -7.25 -12.17 7.07
CA SER A 138 -6.04 -11.99 6.25
C SER A 138 -6.16 -12.70 4.90
N ARG A 139 -6.61 -13.95 4.88
CA ARG A 139 -6.80 -14.71 3.64
C ARG A 139 -7.86 -14.10 2.72
N ILE A 140 -8.99 -13.67 3.28
CA ILE A 140 -10.04 -12.99 2.50
C ILE A 140 -9.51 -11.67 1.91
N MET A 141 -8.80 -10.86 2.71
CA MET A 141 -8.17 -9.64 2.23
C MET A 141 -7.11 -9.94 1.16
N GLY A 142 -6.31 -10.99 1.33
CA GLY A 142 -5.37 -11.46 0.32
C GLY A 142 -6.04 -11.79 -1.01
N MET A 143 -7.19 -12.47 -1.00
CA MET A 143 -7.94 -12.77 -2.23
C MET A 143 -8.44 -11.50 -2.92
N LEU A 144 -8.95 -10.53 -2.17
CA LEU A 144 -9.38 -9.24 -2.71
C LEU A 144 -8.21 -8.45 -3.30
N LEU A 145 -7.08 -8.42 -2.60
CA LEU A 145 -5.86 -7.78 -3.10
C LEU A 145 -5.30 -8.46 -4.34
N ALA A 146 -5.34 -9.80 -4.42
CA ALA A 146 -4.93 -10.55 -5.60
C ALA A 146 -5.79 -10.18 -6.83
N SER A 147 -7.10 -10.07 -6.64
CA SER A 147 -8.02 -9.66 -7.71
C SER A 147 -7.76 -8.23 -8.17
N LEU A 148 -7.52 -7.31 -7.23
CA LEU A 148 -7.15 -5.93 -7.52
C LEU A 148 -5.82 -5.85 -8.26
N ALA A 149 -4.83 -6.61 -7.83
CA ALA A 149 -3.51 -6.68 -8.45
C ALA A 149 -3.58 -7.14 -9.92
N VAL A 150 -4.36 -8.19 -10.19
CA VAL A 150 -4.60 -8.67 -11.56
C VAL A 150 -5.30 -7.58 -12.39
N SER A 151 -6.29 -6.88 -11.82
CA SER A 151 -6.97 -5.77 -12.51
C SER A 151 -5.98 -4.66 -12.91
N HIS A 152 -5.06 -4.27 -12.02
CA HIS A 152 -4.01 -3.29 -12.32
C HIS A 152 -3.08 -3.75 -13.43
N VAL A 153 -2.67 -5.03 -13.42
CA VAL A 153 -1.82 -5.59 -14.48
C VAL A 153 -2.54 -5.56 -15.84
N LEU A 154 -3.79 -6.00 -15.88
CA LEU A 154 -4.57 -6.01 -17.12
C LEU A 154 -4.81 -4.59 -17.66
N GLN A 155 -5.12 -3.64 -16.78
CA GLN A 155 -5.29 -2.25 -17.15
C GLN A 155 -3.97 -1.65 -17.66
N GLY A 156 -2.85 -1.89 -16.97
CA GLY A 156 -1.55 -1.43 -17.42
C GLY A 156 -1.13 -2.01 -18.77
N ILE A 157 -1.49 -3.26 -19.07
CA ILE A 157 -1.28 -3.86 -20.40
C ILE A 157 -2.15 -3.15 -21.44
N SER A 158 -3.43 -2.91 -21.14
CA SER A 158 -4.32 -2.20 -22.06
C SER A 158 -3.90 -0.76 -22.34
N ASP A 159 -3.31 -0.09 -21.36
CA ASP A 159 -2.84 1.30 -21.49
C ASP A 159 -1.46 1.38 -22.17
N TYR A 160 -0.72 0.27 -22.23
CA TYR A 160 0.59 0.19 -22.86
C TYR A 160 0.51 -0.08 -24.38
N PHE A 161 -0.51 -0.81 -24.85
CA PHE A 161 -0.75 -1.18 -26.27
C PHE A 161 -1.92 -0.41 -26.88
#